data_e6cda467011bb989d5914f4d66cccade
#
_entry.id   e6cda467011bb989d5914f4d66cccade
#
_cell.length_a   1.000
_cell.length_b   1.000
_cell.length_c   1.000
_cell.angle_alpha   90.00
_cell.angle_beta   90.00
_cell.angle_gamma   90.00
#
_symmetry.space_group_name_H-M   'P 1'
#
loop_
_entity.id
_entity.type
_entity.pdbx_description
1 polymer ?
#
loop_
_entity_poly.entity_id
_entity_poly.type
_entity_poly.pdbx_seq_one_letter_code
_entity_poly.pdbx_strand_id
1 'polypeptide(L)'
;MRAPKQTDAVLHCHPETLCSAVASLTTAITWLPGKFLNFVYTVKGAIGRLRLPPFESLRRGESLWQQTCFEAFIGAKNDAEYYEFNFSPSGEWAAYAFRAYRDGSAYTSDGFEPKIVAARGEDIFELSAAIDLDRFPELKGEVQLCVGISTVIETLDGSLSYWALRHPPGKPDFHHSESFALELEPVVRDASARDPSHA
;
A
#
# COMPACT_ATOMS: atom_id res chain seq x y z
N MET A 1 5.38 -6.84 26.14
CA MET A 1 5.38 -6.46 24.70
C MET A 1 4.36 -5.34 24.53
N ARG A 2 4.75 -4.17 23.99
CA ARG A 2 3.76 -3.16 23.58
C ARG A 2 2.96 -3.70 22.40
N ALA A 3 1.65 -3.42 22.37
CA ALA A 3 0.82 -3.72 21.22
C ALA A 3 1.42 -3.04 19.97
N PRO A 4 1.36 -3.67 18.79
CA PRO A 4 1.83 -3.07 17.55
C PRO A 4 1.10 -1.74 17.32
N LYS A 5 1.83 -0.70 16.95
CA LYS A 5 1.24 0.61 16.66
C LYS A 5 0.49 0.49 15.34
N GLN A 6 -0.83 0.63 15.40
CA GLN A 6 -1.72 0.63 14.26
C GLN A 6 -2.19 2.05 13.95
N THR A 7 -2.30 2.36 12.68
CA THR A 7 -2.89 3.60 12.17
C THR A 7 -3.98 3.24 11.19
N ASP A 8 -5.19 3.71 11.43
CA ASP A 8 -6.34 3.48 10.54
C ASP A 8 -6.57 4.72 9.69
N ALA A 9 -6.94 4.51 8.43
CA ALA A 9 -7.24 5.58 7.50
C ALA A 9 -8.41 5.24 6.57
N VAL A 10 -9.10 6.27 6.11
CA VAL A 10 -10.22 6.16 5.17
C VAL A 10 -9.75 6.69 3.81
N LEU A 11 -10.03 5.94 2.75
CA LEU A 11 -9.79 6.39 1.38
C LEU A 11 -11.08 6.99 0.82
N HIS A 12 -10.94 8.09 0.12
CA HIS A 12 -12.02 8.83 -0.52
C HIS A 12 -12.02 8.55 -2.02
N CYS A 13 -13.21 8.36 -2.59
CA CYS A 13 -13.35 8.24 -4.04
C CYS A 13 -13.12 9.59 -4.72
N HIS A 14 -12.39 9.59 -5.84
CA HIS A 14 -12.22 10.78 -6.63
C HIS A 14 -13.57 11.24 -7.20
N PRO A 15 -13.91 12.55 -7.11
CA PRO A 15 -15.25 13.04 -7.46
C PRO A 15 -15.64 12.84 -8.92
N GLU A 16 -14.66 12.75 -9.84
CA GLU A 16 -14.91 12.50 -11.27
C GLU A 16 -15.05 11.01 -11.62
N THR A 17 -14.84 10.07 -10.67
CA THR A 17 -14.83 8.62 -10.94
C THR A 17 -15.65 7.84 -9.91
N LEU A 18 -16.81 8.36 -9.55
CA LEU A 18 -17.68 7.78 -8.50
C LEU A 18 -18.03 6.32 -8.80
N CYS A 19 -17.96 5.48 -7.76
CA CYS A 19 -18.28 4.06 -7.83
C CYS A 19 -19.40 3.71 -6.83
N SER A 20 -20.57 3.43 -7.34
CA SER A 20 -21.73 3.05 -6.50
C SER A 20 -21.63 1.62 -5.93
N ALA A 21 -20.69 0.81 -6.42
CA ALA A 21 -20.47 -0.55 -5.93
C ALA A 21 -19.67 -0.60 -4.63
N VAL A 22 -18.88 0.46 -4.33
CA VAL A 22 -18.07 0.55 -3.12
C VAL A 22 -18.75 1.50 -2.14
N ALA A 23 -19.11 1.01 -0.98
CA ALA A 23 -19.71 1.80 0.10
C ALA A 23 -18.65 2.48 0.96
N SER A 24 -17.53 1.78 1.24
CA SER A 24 -16.36 2.32 1.94
C SER A 24 -15.10 1.57 1.58
N LEU A 25 -13.97 2.28 1.63
CA LEU A 25 -12.64 1.73 1.50
C LEU A 25 -11.76 2.31 2.61
N THR A 26 -11.18 1.41 3.43
CA THR A 26 -10.33 1.76 4.56
C THR A 26 -9.03 0.99 4.50
N THR A 27 -8.01 1.48 5.18
CA THR A 27 -6.77 0.75 5.39
C THR A 27 -6.32 0.83 6.83
N ALA A 28 -5.83 -0.29 7.37
CA ALA A 28 -5.11 -0.35 8.63
C ALA A 28 -3.63 -0.57 8.34
N ILE A 29 -2.77 0.27 8.89
CA ILE A 29 -1.32 0.22 8.70
C ILE A 29 -0.70 -0.16 10.03
N THR A 30 0.10 -1.23 10.05
CA THR A 30 0.65 -1.78 11.28
C THR A 30 2.12 -2.12 11.12
N TRP A 31 2.94 -1.64 12.06
CA TRP A 31 4.31 -2.10 12.18
C TRP A 31 4.34 -3.52 12.75
N LEU A 32 4.94 -4.46 12.00
CA LEU A 32 5.20 -5.82 12.45
C LEU A 32 6.67 -5.96 12.89
N PRO A 33 7.02 -7.00 13.66
CA PRO A 33 8.42 -7.28 14.02
C PRO A 33 9.33 -7.39 12.80
N GLY A 34 10.58 -6.91 12.88
CA GLY A 34 11.56 -6.98 11.81
C GLY A 34 11.40 -5.93 10.74
N LYS A 35 10.84 -4.75 11.06
CA LYS A 35 10.62 -3.62 10.12
C LYS A 35 9.69 -3.93 8.95
N PHE A 36 8.79 -4.86 9.12
CA PHE A 36 7.69 -5.04 8.18
C PHE A 36 6.61 -3.98 8.43
N LEU A 37 6.21 -3.32 7.36
CA LEU A 37 5.03 -2.46 7.33
C LEU A 37 3.90 -3.21 6.64
N ASN A 38 2.82 -3.48 7.37
CA ASN A 38 1.67 -4.21 6.87
C ASN A 38 0.51 -3.27 6.60
N PHE A 39 -0.09 -3.39 5.44
CA PHE A 39 -1.27 -2.67 4.98
C PHE A 39 -2.42 -3.66 4.86
N VAL A 40 -3.54 -3.38 5.51
CA VAL A 40 -4.78 -4.16 5.36
C VAL A 40 -5.82 -3.25 4.73
N TYR A 41 -6.08 -3.44 3.45
CA TYR A 41 -7.13 -2.74 2.72
C TYR A 41 -8.44 -3.49 2.91
N THR A 42 -9.51 -2.77 3.27
CA THR A 42 -10.85 -3.31 3.44
C THR A 42 -11.82 -2.56 2.55
N VAL A 43 -12.38 -3.24 1.57
CA VAL A 43 -13.42 -2.74 0.67
C VAL A 43 -14.75 -3.30 1.12
N LYS A 44 -15.75 -2.44 1.39
CA LYS A 44 -17.12 -2.85 1.70
C LYS A 44 -18.07 -2.36 0.62
N GLY A 45 -19.06 -3.19 0.26
CA GLY A 45 -20.06 -2.85 -0.73
C GLY A 45 -20.53 -4.06 -1.55
N ALA A 46 -20.98 -3.81 -2.76
CA ALA A 46 -21.44 -4.85 -3.69
C ALA A 46 -20.24 -5.56 -4.35
N ILE A 47 -19.51 -6.38 -3.58
CA ILE A 47 -18.25 -7.02 -4.00
C ILE A 47 -18.43 -7.86 -5.27
N GLY A 48 -19.62 -8.44 -5.47
CA GLY A 48 -19.95 -9.18 -6.70
C GLY A 48 -19.95 -8.33 -7.98
N ARG A 49 -19.96 -6.99 -7.89
CA ARG A 49 -19.89 -6.07 -9.04
C ARG A 49 -18.46 -5.62 -9.36
N LEU A 50 -17.49 -5.98 -8.52
CA LEU A 50 -16.08 -5.60 -8.70
C LEU A 50 -15.33 -6.67 -9.47
N ARG A 51 -14.40 -6.25 -10.33
CA ARG A 51 -13.44 -7.12 -10.99
C ARG A 51 -12.28 -7.41 -10.04
N LEU A 52 -12.38 -8.49 -9.30
CA LEU A 52 -11.40 -8.97 -8.33
C LEU A 52 -10.95 -10.35 -8.77
N PRO A 53 -9.83 -10.47 -9.51
CA PRO A 53 -9.32 -11.77 -9.93
C PRO A 53 -9.00 -12.62 -8.69
N PRO A 54 -9.22 -13.96 -8.76
CA PRO A 54 -8.89 -14.85 -7.66
C PRO A 54 -7.38 -14.85 -7.42
N PHE A 55 -6.99 -15.09 -6.18
CA PHE A 55 -5.58 -15.26 -5.83
C PHE A 55 -5.05 -16.52 -6.52
N GLU A 56 -3.96 -16.39 -7.28
CA GLU A 56 -3.30 -17.50 -7.97
C GLU A 56 -1.95 -17.83 -7.37
N SER A 57 -1.01 -16.87 -7.40
CA SER A 57 0.34 -17.03 -6.86
C SER A 57 1.02 -15.68 -6.67
N LEU A 58 1.97 -15.63 -5.75
CA LEU A 58 2.87 -14.47 -5.64
C LEU A 58 3.79 -14.45 -6.86
N ARG A 59 3.74 -13.37 -7.62
CA ARG A 59 4.65 -13.13 -8.76
C ARG A 59 4.71 -11.64 -9.09
N ARG A 60 5.80 -11.23 -9.73
CA ARG A 60 5.85 -9.88 -10.32
C ARG A 60 4.84 -9.76 -11.45
N GLY A 61 4.14 -8.62 -11.47
CA GLY A 61 3.27 -8.19 -12.54
C GLY A 61 3.73 -6.86 -13.12
N GLU A 62 3.10 -6.44 -14.21
CA GLU A 62 3.34 -5.16 -14.86
C GLU A 62 2.03 -4.42 -15.03
N SER A 63 2.09 -3.09 -14.96
CA SER A 63 0.93 -2.21 -15.22
C SER A 63 -0.32 -2.54 -14.39
N LEU A 64 -0.15 -2.98 -13.14
CA LEU A 64 -1.25 -3.44 -12.28
C LEU A 64 -2.29 -2.36 -12.03
N TRP A 65 -1.89 -1.06 -12.04
CA TRP A 65 -2.77 0.10 -11.89
C TRP A 65 -3.82 0.27 -13.01
N GLN A 66 -3.73 -0.50 -14.10
CA GLN A 66 -4.74 -0.49 -15.17
C GLN A 66 -6.01 -1.28 -14.82
N GLN A 67 -6.02 -2.00 -13.72
CA GLN A 67 -7.11 -2.82 -13.20
C GLN A 67 -7.29 -2.57 -11.71
N THR A 68 -8.05 -3.43 -11.00
CA THR A 68 -8.12 -3.36 -9.54
C THR A 68 -6.74 -3.58 -8.92
N CYS A 69 -6.21 -2.53 -8.29
CA CYS A 69 -4.88 -2.48 -7.70
C CYS A 69 -4.91 -1.72 -6.37
N PHE A 70 -4.26 -2.26 -5.36
CA PHE A 70 -4.06 -1.64 -4.05
C PHE A 70 -2.63 -1.11 -4.00
N GLU A 71 -2.45 0.15 -3.60
CA GLU A 71 -1.18 0.84 -3.77
C GLU A 71 -0.72 1.51 -2.47
N ALA A 72 0.58 1.43 -2.22
CA ALA A 72 1.24 2.18 -1.15
C ALA A 72 2.44 2.95 -1.71
N PHE A 73 2.49 4.25 -1.44
CA PHE A 73 3.59 5.15 -1.76
C PHE A 73 4.32 5.48 -0.47
N ILE A 74 5.63 5.25 -0.40
CA ILE A 74 6.40 5.40 0.84
C ILE A 74 7.69 6.16 0.53
N GLY A 75 7.88 7.29 1.18
CA GLY A 75 9.12 8.07 1.15
C GLY A 75 9.58 8.43 2.56
N ALA A 76 10.86 8.76 2.70
CA ALA A 76 11.36 9.37 3.92
C ALA A 76 10.86 10.83 3.99
N LYS A 77 10.52 11.30 5.19
CA LYS A 77 10.05 12.68 5.38
C LYS A 77 11.14 13.66 4.94
N ASN A 78 10.74 14.68 4.18
CA ASN A 78 11.58 15.70 3.59
C ASN A 78 12.54 15.20 2.49
N ASP A 79 12.34 13.98 1.99
CA ASP A 79 13.02 13.49 0.80
C ASP A 79 12.13 13.63 -0.44
N ALA A 80 12.74 13.75 -1.62
CA ALA A 80 12.04 13.72 -2.90
C ALA A 80 11.88 12.28 -3.42
N GLU A 81 12.70 11.36 -2.93
CA GLU A 81 12.70 9.96 -3.30
C GLU A 81 11.58 9.19 -2.60
N TYR A 82 10.93 8.30 -3.34
CA TYR A 82 9.89 7.45 -2.80
C TYR A 82 9.77 6.14 -3.58
N TYR A 83 9.10 5.18 -2.97
CA TYR A 83 8.75 3.90 -3.58
C TYR A 83 7.24 3.79 -3.75
N GLU A 84 6.83 3.16 -4.84
CA GLU A 84 5.45 2.73 -5.09
C GLU A 84 5.39 1.21 -5.06
N PHE A 85 4.41 0.69 -4.36
CA PHE A 85 4.11 -0.73 -4.26
C PHE A 85 2.69 -0.97 -4.74
N ASN A 86 2.54 -1.89 -5.67
CA ASN A 86 1.27 -2.26 -6.28
C ASN A 86 0.95 -3.72 -5.95
N PHE A 87 -0.27 -3.96 -5.49
CA PHE A 87 -0.76 -5.27 -5.08
C PHE A 87 -2.07 -5.60 -5.77
N SER A 88 -2.09 -6.67 -6.56
CA SER A 88 -3.30 -7.17 -7.20
C SER A 88 -4.00 -8.21 -6.32
N PRO A 89 -5.33 -8.32 -6.37
CA PRO A 89 -6.06 -9.44 -5.77
C PRO A 89 -5.56 -10.82 -6.24
N SER A 90 -5.01 -10.92 -7.45
CA SER A 90 -4.45 -12.17 -8.01
C SER A 90 -3.18 -12.66 -7.31
N GLY A 91 -2.55 -11.86 -6.47
CA GLY A 91 -1.22 -12.11 -5.90
C GLY A 91 -0.08 -11.52 -6.72
N GLU A 92 -0.37 -10.91 -7.86
CA GLU A 92 0.64 -10.15 -8.60
C GLU A 92 1.01 -8.88 -7.84
N TRP A 93 2.28 -8.50 -7.93
CA TRP A 93 2.81 -7.30 -7.29
C TRP A 93 3.85 -6.62 -8.17
N ALA A 94 4.01 -5.32 -7.99
CA ALA A 94 5.08 -4.53 -8.58
C ALA A 94 5.66 -3.57 -7.54
N ALA A 95 6.91 -3.19 -7.72
CA ALA A 95 7.56 -2.13 -6.96
C ALA A 95 8.33 -1.22 -7.91
N TYR A 96 8.26 0.08 -7.67
CA TYR A 96 8.93 1.12 -8.44
C TYR A 96 9.68 2.04 -7.49
N ALA A 97 10.85 2.54 -7.92
CA ALA A 97 11.64 3.55 -7.22
C ALA A 97 11.61 4.85 -8.00
N PHE A 98 11.34 5.95 -7.33
CA PHE A 98 11.26 7.30 -7.89
C PHE A 98 12.26 8.21 -7.21
N ARG A 99 13.03 8.97 -8.01
CA ARG A 99 13.96 10.00 -7.52
C ARG A 99 13.26 11.34 -7.30
N ALA A 100 12.15 11.55 -7.99
CA ALA A 100 11.30 12.72 -7.91
C ALA A 100 9.91 12.39 -8.49
N TYR A 101 9.00 13.37 -8.50
CA TYR A 101 7.66 13.22 -9.04
C TYR A 101 7.66 12.57 -10.43
N ARG A 102 7.14 11.34 -10.52
CA ARG A 102 7.05 10.48 -11.73
C ARG A 102 8.37 10.22 -12.46
N ASP A 103 9.52 10.53 -11.85
CA ASP A 103 10.85 10.21 -12.39
C ASP A 103 11.38 8.92 -11.73
N GLY A 104 10.94 7.78 -12.23
CA GLY A 104 11.27 6.49 -11.65
C GLY A 104 11.25 5.33 -12.62
N SER A 105 11.58 4.16 -12.10
CA SER A 105 11.64 2.90 -12.84
C SER A 105 11.28 1.72 -11.95
N ALA A 106 11.06 0.55 -12.57
CA ALA A 106 10.81 -0.68 -11.83
C ALA A 106 11.95 -0.97 -10.85
N TYR A 107 11.59 -1.24 -9.59
CA TYR A 107 12.53 -1.66 -8.56
C TYR A 107 12.75 -3.16 -8.66
N THR A 108 13.96 -3.56 -9.03
CA THR A 108 14.32 -4.95 -9.37
C THR A 108 15.32 -5.58 -8.40
N SER A 109 15.41 -5.08 -7.16
CA SER A 109 16.32 -5.65 -6.16
C SER A 109 16.00 -7.13 -5.89
N ASP A 110 17.03 -7.95 -5.93
CA ASP A 110 16.93 -9.37 -5.64
C ASP A 110 16.44 -9.62 -4.21
N GLY A 111 15.55 -10.60 -4.07
CA GLY A 111 15.04 -11.06 -2.77
C GLY A 111 13.98 -10.17 -2.12
N PHE A 112 13.43 -9.17 -2.82
CA PHE A 112 12.20 -8.50 -2.37
C PHE A 112 10.98 -9.20 -2.94
N GLU A 113 10.11 -9.64 -2.05
CA GLU A 113 8.78 -10.15 -2.33
C GLU A 113 7.87 -9.77 -1.16
N PRO A 114 6.74 -9.07 -1.41
CA PRO A 114 5.77 -8.78 -0.35
C PRO A 114 5.03 -10.04 0.08
N LYS A 115 4.50 -10.05 1.29
CA LYS A 115 3.56 -11.10 1.71
C LYS A 115 2.15 -10.61 1.44
N ILE A 116 1.44 -11.23 0.50
CA ILE A 116 0.08 -10.84 0.13
C ILE A 116 -0.90 -11.94 0.52
N VAL A 117 -2.01 -11.55 1.16
CA VAL A 117 -3.15 -12.41 1.46
C VAL A 117 -4.41 -11.67 1.06
N ALA A 118 -5.30 -12.33 0.33
CA ALA A 118 -6.59 -11.78 -0.05
C ALA A 118 -7.73 -12.67 0.44
N ALA A 119 -8.79 -12.05 0.94
CA ALA A 119 -10.01 -12.71 1.39
C ALA A 119 -11.23 -12.03 0.78
N ARG A 120 -12.16 -12.82 0.23
CA ARG A 120 -13.38 -12.33 -0.41
C ARG A 120 -14.60 -12.89 0.28
N GLY A 121 -15.44 -12.00 0.81
CA GLY A 121 -16.80 -12.29 1.28
C GLY A 121 -17.86 -11.80 0.31
N GLU A 122 -19.11 -11.79 0.75
CA GLU A 122 -20.26 -11.35 -0.04
C GLU A 122 -20.29 -9.81 -0.18
N ASP A 123 -20.07 -9.10 0.91
CA ASP A 123 -20.13 -7.64 1.03
C ASP A 123 -18.81 -6.98 1.48
N ILE A 124 -17.74 -7.80 1.61
CA ILE A 124 -16.43 -7.35 2.05
C ILE A 124 -15.33 -8.06 1.26
N PHE A 125 -14.30 -7.30 0.90
CA PHE A 125 -13.04 -7.82 0.37
C PHE A 125 -11.89 -7.22 1.16
N GLU A 126 -10.93 -8.06 1.55
CA GLU A 126 -9.73 -7.63 2.25
C GLU A 126 -8.49 -8.10 1.49
N LEU A 127 -7.49 -7.21 1.41
CA LEU A 127 -6.15 -7.52 0.95
C LEU A 127 -5.15 -7.03 1.98
N SER A 128 -4.33 -7.95 2.49
CA SER A 128 -3.20 -7.64 3.35
C SER A 128 -1.91 -7.75 2.56
N ALA A 129 -1.05 -6.72 2.66
CA ALA A 129 0.27 -6.71 2.04
C ALA A 129 1.32 -6.25 3.05
N ALA A 130 2.33 -7.09 3.31
CA ALA A 130 3.43 -6.76 4.21
C ALA A 130 4.74 -6.58 3.44
N ILE A 131 5.40 -5.44 3.65
CA ILE A 131 6.63 -5.00 3.00
C ILE A 131 7.77 -5.01 4.02
N ASP A 132 8.89 -5.65 3.67
CA ASP A 132 10.16 -5.57 4.42
C ASP A 132 10.90 -4.29 4.03
N LEU A 133 10.83 -3.25 4.88
CA LEU A 133 11.45 -1.96 4.60
C LEU A 133 12.99 -1.98 4.67
N ASP A 134 13.61 -2.99 5.28
CA ASP A 134 15.07 -3.13 5.26
C ASP A 134 15.63 -3.43 3.85
N ARG A 135 14.75 -3.74 2.90
CA ARG A 135 15.12 -3.94 1.47
C ARG A 135 15.26 -2.64 0.68
N PHE A 136 14.84 -1.50 1.26
CA PHE A 136 14.81 -0.21 0.58
C PHE A 136 15.78 0.76 1.27
N PRO A 137 16.91 1.12 0.61
CA PRO A 137 17.99 1.88 1.23
C PRO A 137 17.55 3.17 1.91
N GLU A 138 16.68 3.95 1.27
CA GLU A 138 16.21 5.26 1.73
C GLU A 138 15.20 5.15 2.87
N LEU A 139 14.59 3.97 3.06
CA LEU A 139 13.63 3.70 4.14
C LEU A 139 14.27 3.00 5.35
N LYS A 140 15.58 2.72 5.28
CA LYS A 140 16.33 2.10 6.37
C LYS A 140 16.53 3.07 7.53
N GLY A 141 16.71 2.51 8.72
CA GLY A 141 17.00 3.31 9.92
C GLY A 141 15.73 3.74 10.64
N GLU A 142 15.90 4.73 11.53
CA GLU A 142 14.83 5.35 12.30
C GLU A 142 14.38 6.63 11.60
N VAL A 143 13.81 6.49 10.38
CA VAL A 143 13.32 7.62 9.62
C VAL A 143 11.81 7.75 9.76
N GLN A 144 11.32 8.97 9.87
CA GLN A 144 9.89 9.26 9.77
C GLN A 144 9.46 9.09 8.32
N LEU A 145 8.37 8.34 8.09
CA LEU A 145 7.87 8.06 6.76
C LEU A 145 6.71 8.97 6.40
N CYS A 146 6.67 9.42 5.15
CA CYS A 146 5.49 9.96 4.50
C CYS A 146 4.86 8.89 3.63
N VAL A 147 3.55 8.64 3.81
CA VAL A 147 2.86 7.54 3.16
C VAL A 147 1.63 8.06 2.42
N GLY A 148 1.53 7.70 1.15
CA GLY A 148 0.34 7.78 0.33
C GLY A 148 -0.30 6.41 0.21
N ILE A 149 -1.61 6.33 0.33
CA ILE A 149 -2.37 5.10 0.14
C ILE A 149 -3.41 5.36 -0.92
N SER A 150 -3.49 4.49 -1.90
CA SER A 150 -4.46 4.57 -2.98
C SER A 150 -4.96 3.21 -3.42
N THR A 151 -6.00 3.21 -4.20
CA THR A 151 -6.58 2.02 -4.79
C THR A 151 -7.28 2.38 -6.08
N VAL A 152 -7.04 1.61 -7.13
CA VAL A 152 -7.85 1.59 -8.34
C VAL A 152 -8.85 0.44 -8.19
N ILE A 153 -10.13 0.70 -8.39
CA ILE A 153 -11.17 -0.32 -8.39
C ILE A 153 -11.81 -0.37 -9.78
N GLU A 154 -11.76 -1.53 -10.39
CA GLU A 154 -12.45 -1.85 -11.64
C GLU A 154 -13.76 -2.57 -11.35
N THR A 155 -14.84 -2.14 -11.97
CA THR A 155 -16.13 -2.83 -11.95
C THR A 155 -16.26 -3.80 -13.13
N LEU A 156 -17.21 -4.72 -13.07
CA LEU A 156 -17.40 -5.74 -14.13
C LEU A 156 -17.76 -5.14 -15.50
N ASP A 157 -18.27 -3.91 -15.54
CA ASP A 157 -18.53 -3.17 -16.80
C ASP A 157 -17.29 -2.44 -17.36
N GLY A 158 -16.12 -2.58 -16.67
CA GLY A 158 -14.86 -1.98 -17.09
C GLY A 158 -14.64 -0.53 -16.61
N SER A 159 -15.58 0.03 -15.83
CA SER A 159 -15.39 1.36 -15.27
C SER A 159 -14.34 1.34 -14.16
N LEU A 160 -13.46 2.37 -14.13
CA LEU A 160 -12.45 2.55 -13.10
C LEU A 160 -12.85 3.64 -12.14
N SER A 161 -12.59 3.44 -10.86
CA SER A 161 -12.67 4.46 -9.83
C SER A 161 -11.37 4.52 -9.03
N TYR A 162 -11.00 5.75 -8.63
CA TYR A 162 -9.73 6.05 -7.98
C TYR A 162 -9.99 6.49 -6.55
N TRP A 163 -9.33 5.84 -5.60
CA TRP A 163 -9.49 6.05 -4.16
C TRP A 163 -8.15 6.40 -3.54
N ALA A 164 -8.11 7.41 -2.69
CA ALA A 164 -6.89 7.83 -2.01
C ALA A 164 -7.17 8.46 -0.65
N LEU A 165 -6.14 8.58 0.18
CA LEU A 165 -6.20 9.38 1.43
C LEU A 165 -6.59 10.83 1.14
N ARG A 166 -6.04 11.37 0.07
CA ARG A 166 -6.30 12.72 -0.42
C ARG A 166 -6.14 12.76 -1.93
N HIS A 167 -6.99 13.52 -2.58
CA HIS A 167 -6.88 13.83 -3.99
C HIS A 167 -6.43 15.28 -4.16
N PRO A 168 -5.35 15.56 -4.91
CA PRO A 168 -5.04 16.90 -5.34
C PRO A 168 -6.12 17.39 -6.32
N PRO A 169 -6.27 18.71 -6.53
CA PRO A 169 -7.19 19.24 -7.54
C PRO A 169 -6.87 18.73 -8.97
N GLY A 170 -7.90 18.44 -9.74
CA GLY A 170 -7.78 17.97 -11.13
C GLY A 170 -8.01 16.47 -11.26
N LYS A 171 -7.31 15.83 -12.18
CA LYS A 171 -7.42 14.37 -12.42
C LYS A 171 -6.80 13.57 -11.29
N PRO A 172 -7.20 12.30 -11.10
CA PRO A 172 -6.55 11.43 -10.11
C PRO A 172 -5.03 11.39 -10.30
N ASP A 173 -4.28 11.70 -9.26
CA ASP A 173 -2.82 11.67 -9.27
C ASP A 173 -2.27 11.25 -7.91
N PHE A 174 -1.89 9.99 -7.81
CA PHE A 174 -1.38 9.40 -6.57
C PHE A 174 0.08 9.75 -6.28
N HIS A 175 0.82 10.20 -7.31
CA HIS A 175 2.21 10.65 -7.15
C HIS A 175 2.35 12.08 -6.63
N HIS A 176 1.26 12.85 -6.62
CA HIS A 176 1.30 14.23 -6.13
C HIS A 176 1.67 14.26 -4.64
N SER A 177 2.50 15.22 -4.24
CA SER A 177 2.98 15.31 -2.85
C SER A 177 1.87 15.41 -1.81
N GLU A 178 0.73 16.03 -2.13
CA GLU A 178 -0.44 16.08 -1.23
C GLU A 178 -1.09 14.71 -0.99
N SER A 179 -0.85 13.71 -1.85
CA SER A 179 -1.37 12.35 -1.69
C SER A 179 -0.64 11.56 -0.60
N PHE A 180 0.57 11.99 -0.23
CA PHE A 180 1.34 11.46 0.91
C PHE A 180 0.83 12.05 2.23
N ALA A 181 -0.44 11.81 2.52
CA ALA A 181 -1.18 12.50 3.58
C ALA A 181 -1.02 11.89 4.98
N LEU A 182 -0.25 10.82 5.12
CA LEU A 182 -0.02 10.12 6.38
C LEU A 182 1.46 10.15 6.77
N GLU A 183 1.73 10.46 8.04
CA GLU A 183 3.07 10.37 8.62
C GLU A 183 3.13 9.20 9.60
N LEU A 184 4.17 8.37 9.47
CA LEU A 184 4.43 7.27 10.37
C LEU A 184 5.74 7.49 11.11
N GLU A 185 5.65 7.46 12.43
CA GLU A 185 6.85 7.52 13.29
C GLU A 185 7.67 6.22 13.15
N PRO A 186 9.00 6.33 13.22
CA PRO A 186 9.87 5.16 13.21
C PRO A 186 9.57 4.23 14.39
N VAL A 187 9.77 2.94 14.19
CA VAL A 187 9.79 1.98 15.31
C VAL A 187 11.17 2.04 15.96
N VAL A 188 11.24 2.61 17.15
CA VAL A 188 12.46 2.56 17.97
C VAL A 188 12.69 1.12 18.40
N ARG A 189 13.79 0.51 17.99
CA ARG A 189 14.21 -0.81 18.50
C ARG A 189 14.55 -0.65 19.98
N ASP A 190 13.85 -1.38 20.84
CA ASP A 190 14.23 -1.48 22.25
C ASP A 190 15.61 -2.14 22.32
N ALA A 191 16.64 -1.36 22.62
CA ALA A 191 18.04 -1.81 22.73
C ALA A 191 18.26 -2.80 23.89
N SER A 192 17.21 -3.13 24.65
CA SER A 192 17.24 -4.02 25.81
C SER A 192 17.11 -5.51 25.50
N ALA A 193 16.83 -5.90 24.26
CA ALA A 193 16.87 -7.31 23.84
C ALA A 193 18.29 -7.70 23.39
N ARG A 194 19.30 -7.52 24.25
CA ARG A 194 20.60 -8.16 24.03
C ARG A 194 20.43 -9.65 24.26
N ASP A 195 20.83 -10.42 23.24
CA ASP A 195 20.96 -11.86 23.28
C ASP A 195 21.75 -12.30 24.53
N PRO A 196 21.20 -13.15 25.44
CA PRO A 196 21.91 -13.65 26.60
C PRO A 196 22.91 -14.78 26.30
N SER A 197 23.33 -14.98 25.04
CA SER A 197 24.16 -16.11 24.63
C SER A 197 25.68 -15.83 24.59
N HIS A 198 26.18 -14.80 25.28
CA HIS A 198 27.62 -14.64 25.55
C HIS A 198 27.86 -14.21 27.00
N ALA A 199 27.75 -15.17 27.92
CA ALA A 199 28.37 -15.20 29.24
C ALA A 199 28.87 -16.59 29.54
#